data_3fb0de67495874d76f878c05265c7c45
#
_entry.id   3fb0de67495874d76f878c05265c7c45
#
_cell.length_a   1.000
_cell.length_b   1.000
_cell.length_c   1.000
_cell.angle_alpha   90.00
_cell.angle_beta   90.00
_cell.angle_gamma   90.00
#
_symmetry.space_group_name_H-M   'P 1'
#
loop_
_entity.id
_entity.type
_entity.pdbx_description
1 polymer ?
#
loop_
_entity_poly.entity_id
_entity_poly.type
_entity_poly.pdbx_seq_one_letter_code
_entity_poly.pdbx_strand_id
1 'polypeptide(L)'
;MCRTDRRPIGLIGPIGPISPNKKKMTFEEYQTEASATALYPNRLNNLEYPTLGLAGEAGEVANIVKKIQRDHGGVTTDEVRGKLKDELGDVLWYISACADELGLTLDEIAEFNVNKLAKRHGREA
;
A
#
# COMPACT_ATOMS: atom_id res chain seq x y z
N MET A 1 15.90 -10.32 -10.53
CA MET A 1 16.62 -9.56 -11.52
C MET A 1 17.10 -8.25 -10.95
N CYS A 2 18.34 -7.99 -11.15
CA CYS A 2 18.96 -6.82 -10.60
C CYS A 2 19.09 -5.79 -11.70
N ARG A 3 18.41 -4.70 -11.57
CA ARG A 3 18.51 -3.65 -12.55
C ARG A 3 19.22 -2.46 -11.95
N THR A 4 20.24 -2.01 -12.65
CA THR A 4 20.99 -0.87 -12.19
C THR A 4 20.31 0.42 -12.53
N ASP A 5 19.48 0.40 -13.56
CA ASP A 5 18.77 1.60 -13.94
C ASP A 5 17.76 1.92 -12.85
N ARG A 6 17.88 3.09 -12.31
CA ARG A 6 16.99 3.54 -11.29
C ARG A 6 16.07 4.57 -11.85
N ARG A 7 14.88 4.16 -12.10
CA ARG A 7 13.88 5.13 -12.50
C ARG A 7 13.64 6.09 -11.34
N PRO A 8 13.53 7.36 -11.62
CA PRO A 8 13.14 8.29 -10.57
C PRO A 8 11.82 7.84 -9.95
N ILE A 9 11.70 8.06 -8.65
CA ILE A 9 10.54 7.57 -7.92
C ILE A 9 9.25 8.07 -8.55
N GLY A 10 9.24 9.33 -8.97
CA GLY A 10 8.04 9.89 -9.56
C GLY A 10 7.72 9.37 -10.94
N LEU A 11 8.65 8.63 -11.53
CA LEU A 11 8.45 8.10 -12.88
C LEU A 11 8.38 6.60 -12.91
N ILE A 12 8.11 5.97 -11.78
CA ILE A 12 7.93 4.54 -11.74
C ILE A 12 6.64 4.23 -12.48
N GLY A 13 6.81 3.71 -13.67
CA GLY A 13 5.67 3.27 -14.43
C GLY A 13 5.18 1.93 -13.92
N PRO A 14 4.14 1.44 -14.54
CA PRO A 14 3.65 0.11 -14.21
C PRO A 14 4.75 -0.89 -14.45
N ILE A 15 4.91 -1.77 -13.49
CA ILE A 15 5.95 -2.77 -13.58
C ILE A 15 5.52 -3.89 -14.50
N GLY A 16 4.26 -4.18 -14.56
CA GLY A 16 3.75 -5.16 -15.48
C GLY A 16 2.98 -4.51 -16.59
N PRO A 17 2.62 -5.29 -17.60
CA PRO A 17 1.79 -4.75 -18.66
C PRO A 17 0.43 -4.38 -18.12
N ILE A 18 -0.02 -3.19 -18.46
CA ILE A 18 -1.36 -2.74 -18.17
C ILE A 18 -2.06 -2.62 -19.50
N SER A 19 -3.24 -3.22 -19.56
CA SER A 19 -4.03 -3.09 -20.78
C SER A 19 -4.21 -1.62 -21.11
N PRO A 20 -3.92 -1.20 -22.33
CA PRO A 20 -4.07 0.20 -22.69
C PRO A 20 -5.51 0.71 -22.54
N ASN A 21 -6.46 -0.22 -22.55
CA ASN A 21 -7.87 0.14 -22.45
C ASN A 21 -8.39 0.04 -21.03
N LYS A 22 -7.55 -0.36 -20.10
CA LYS A 22 -8.00 -0.53 -18.73
C LYS A 22 -7.96 0.82 -18.03
N LYS A 23 -9.09 1.18 -17.46
CA LYS A 23 -9.20 2.37 -16.66
C LYS A 23 -8.32 2.23 -15.41
N LYS A 24 -7.72 3.34 -14.98
CA LYS A 24 -6.99 3.35 -13.73
C LYS A 24 -7.93 3.04 -12.57
N MET A 25 -7.43 2.27 -11.63
CA MET A 25 -8.20 1.92 -10.44
C MET A 25 -8.24 3.12 -9.49
N THR A 26 -9.42 3.42 -8.96
CA THR A 26 -9.59 4.44 -7.95
C THR A 26 -9.54 3.80 -6.57
N PHE A 27 -9.44 4.62 -5.53
CA PHE A 27 -9.52 4.10 -4.15
C PHE A 27 -10.86 3.43 -3.90
N GLU A 28 -11.93 4.01 -4.43
CA GLU A 28 -13.25 3.42 -4.24
C GLU A 28 -13.34 2.04 -4.87
N GLU A 29 -12.82 1.90 -6.08
CA GLU A 29 -12.79 0.61 -6.75
C GLU A 29 -11.94 -0.37 -5.98
N TYR A 30 -10.77 0.06 -5.53
CA TYR A 30 -9.91 -0.81 -4.77
C TYR A 30 -10.57 -1.29 -3.48
N GLN A 31 -11.17 -0.37 -2.73
CA GLN A 31 -11.80 -0.75 -1.46
C GLN A 31 -12.93 -1.74 -1.69
N THR A 32 -13.70 -1.54 -2.75
CA THR A 32 -14.78 -2.48 -3.10
C THR A 32 -14.23 -3.86 -3.41
N GLU A 33 -13.19 -3.92 -4.24
CA GLU A 33 -12.60 -5.20 -4.62
C GLU A 33 -11.93 -5.88 -3.43
N ALA A 34 -11.21 -5.11 -2.63
CA ALA A 34 -10.53 -5.66 -1.46
C ALA A 34 -11.56 -6.19 -0.44
N SER A 35 -12.63 -5.45 -0.26
CA SER A 35 -13.69 -5.86 0.66
C SER A 35 -14.27 -7.21 0.28
N ALA A 36 -14.39 -7.48 -1.02
CA ALA A 36 -14.92 -8.75 -1.49
C ALA A 36 -14.04 -9.93 -1.13
N THR A 37 -12.77 -9.70 -0.83
CA THR A 37 -11.85 -10.77 -0.44
C THR A 37 -11.65 -10.86 1.07
N ALA A 38 -12.35 -10.04 1.85
CA ALA A 38 -12.16 -10.00 3.29
C ALA A 38 -13.04 -11.04 3.97
N LEU A 39 -12.43 -12.16 4.33
CA LEU A 39 -13.14 -13.31 4.87
C LEU A 39 -12.68 -13.69 6.27
N TYR A 40 -12.31 -12.71 7.08
CA TYR A 40 -11.88 -12.99 8.45
C TYR A 40 -13.09 -13.04 9.40
N PRO A 41 -12.91 -13.60 10.60
CA PRO A 41 -14.02 -13.77 11.55
C PRO A 41 -14.62 -12.45 11.99
N ASN A 42 -15.93 -12.44 12.19
CA ASN A 42 -16.67 -11.30 12.71
C ASN A 42 -16.44 -10.02 11.93
N ARG A 43 -16.31 -10.15 10.63
CA ARG A 43 -16.08 -9.00 9.77
C ARG A 43 -17.12 -7.92 10.02
N LEU A 44 -16.67 -6.67 10.01
CA LEU A 44 -17.46 -5.47 10.32
C LEU A 44 -17.79 -5.33 11.79
N ASN A 45 -17.22 -6.18 12.62
CA ASN A 45 -17.28 -6.07 14.06
C ASN A 45 -15.98 -6.62 14.64
N ASN A 46 -14.86 -6.34 13.99
CA ASN A 46 -13.58 -6.90 14.39
C ASN A 46 -12.43 -6.02 13.87
N LEU A 47 -12.28 -4.87 14.49
CA LEU A 47 -11.18 -3.97 14.13
C LEU A 47 -9.82 -4.58 14.48
N GLU A 48 -9.80 -5.46 15.45
CA GLU A 48 -8.58 -6.06 15.96
C GLU A 48 -7.85 -6.87 14.87
N TYR A 49 -8.60 -7.66 14.12
CA TYR A 49 -8.00 -8.53 13.13
C TYR A 49 -7.20 -7.76 12.07
N PRO A 50 -7.80 -6.79 11.37
CA PRO A 50 -7.02 -6.09 10.36
C PRO A 50 -5.95 -5.17 10.94
N THR A 51 -6.12 -4.70 12.18
CA THR A 51 -5.08 -3.90 12.82
C THR A 51 -3.83 -4.73 13.06
N LEU A 52 -4.01 -5.95 13.56
CA LEU A 52 -2.88 -6.86 13.76
C LEU A 52 -2.24 -7.24 12.43
N GLY A 53 -3.07 -7.49 11.42
CA GLY A 53 -2.56 -7.80 10.09
C GLY A 53 -1.75 -6.65 9.49
N LEU A 54 -2.23 -5.43 9.70
CA LEU A 54 -1.52 -4.24 9.23
C LEU A 54 -0.12 -4.17 9.84
N ALA A 55 -0.02 -4.37 11.15
CA ALA A 55 1.27 -4.34 11.83
C ALA A 55 2.18 -5.46 11.32
N GLY A 56 1.61 -6.64 11.11
CA GLY A 56 2.39 -7.77 10.60
C GLY A 56 2.94 -7.54 9.22
N GLU A 57 2.11 -7.03 8.31
CA GLU A 57 2.58 -6.79 6.94
C GLU A 57 3.56 -5.63 6.88
N ALA A 58 3.38 -4.61 7.71
CA ALA A 58 4.36 -3.54 7.80
C ALA A 58 5.70 -4.11 8.25
N GLY A 59 5.68 -5.08 9.16
CA GLY A 59 6.88 -5.76 9.59
C GLY A 59 7.54 -6.54 8.47
N GLU A 60 6.76 -7.14 7.58
CA GLU A 60 7.33 -7.85 6.44
C GLU A 60 8.05 -6.88 5.50
N VAL A 61 7.48 -5.69 5.30
CA VAL A 61 8.16 -4.66 4.52
C VAL A 61 9.50 -4.31 5.16
N ALA A 62 9.48 -4.08 6.47
CA ALA A 62 10.68 -3.72 7.20
C ALA A 62 11.73 -4.83 7.10
N ASN A 63 11.31 -6.08 7.16
CA ASN A 63 12.21 -7.22 7.10
C ASN A 63 12.90 -7.31 5.74
N ILE A 64 12.16 -7.06 4.67
CA ILE A 64 12.72 -7.07 3.32
C ILE A 64 13.74 -5.94 3.18
N VAL A 65 13.40 -4.74 3.65
CA VAL A 65 14.29 -3.59 3.54
C VAL A 65 15.57 -3.81 4.34
N LYS A 66 15.45 -4.40 5.52
CA LYS A 66 16.61 -4.72 6.33
C LYS A 66 17.57 -5.61 5.56
N LYS A 67 17.05 -6.58 4.85
CA LYS A 67 17.90 -7.53 4.13
C LYS A 67 18.55 -6.93 2.89
N ILE A 68 18.07 -5.81 2.41
CA ILE A 68 18.73 -5.13 1.28
C ILE A 68 20.17 -4.80 1.66
N GLN A 69 20.38 -4.31 2.86
CA GLN A 69 21.72 -3.95 3.31
C GLN A 69 22.61 -5.16 3.46
N ARG A 70 22.06 -6.25 3.96
CA ARG A 70 22.84 -7.45 4.18
C ARG A 70 23.17 -8.20 2.91
N ASP A 71 22.17 -8.35 2.03
CA ASP A 71 22.29 -9.28 0.89
C ASP A 71 22.54 -8.60 -0.43
N HIS A 72 22.28 -7.29 -0.53
CA HIS A 72 22.31 -6.60 -1.82
C HIS A 72 23.17 -5.33 -1.77
N GLY A 73 24.01 -5.19 -0.77
CA GLY A 73 24.91 -4.04 -0.68
C GLY A 73 24.19 -2.70 -0.66
N GLY A 74 22.97 -2.67 -0.14
CA GLY A 74 22.19 -1.45 -0.08
C GLY A 74 21.48 -1.09 -1.38
N VAL A 75 21.56 -1.96 -2.39
CA VAL A 75 20.94 -1.68 -3.69
C VAL A 75 19.57 -2.33 -3.76
N THR A 76 18.57 -1.54 -4.15
CA THR A 76 17.23 -2.06 -4.34
C THR A 76 17.11 -2.60 -5.76
N THR A 77 17.15 -3.92 -5.87
CA THR A 77 17.07 -4.60 -7.16
C THR A 77 15.63 -4.66 -7.64
N ASP A 78 15.45 -5.01 -8.92
CA ASP A 78 14.09 -5.20 -9.45
C ASP A 78 13.36 -6.32 -8.73
N GLU A 79 14.08 -7.37 -8.34
CA GLU A 79 13.48 -8.48 -7.62
C GLU A 79 12.94 -8.00 -6.26
N VAL A 80 13.74 -7.20 -5.55
CA VAL A 80 13.32 -6.66 -4.26
C VAL A 80 12.15 -5.70 -4.43
N ARG A 81 12.18 -4.88 -5.49
CA ARG A 81 11.07 -3.98 -5.77
C ARG A 81 9.77 -4.75 -5.96
N GLY A 82 9.84 -5.90 -6.62
CA GLY A 82 8.67 -6.75 -6.80
C GLY A 82 8.15 -7.29 -5.48
N LYS A 83 9.06 -7.72 -4.62
CA LYS A 83 8.66 -8.21 -3.30
C LYS A 83 8.04 -7.11 -2.46
N LEU A 84 8.62 -5.91 -2.52
CA LEU A 84 8.07 -4.79 -1.77
C LEU A 84 6.71 -4.37 -2.29
N LYS A 85 6.53 -4.42 -3.61
CA LYS A 85 5.24 -4.12 -4.20
C LYS A 85 4.17 -5.08 -3.67
N ASP A 86 4.52 -6.35 -3.56
CA ASP A 86 3.63 -7.37 -3.04
C ASP A 86 3.24 -7.07 -1.59
N GLU A 87 4.26 -6.85 -0.75
CA GLU A 87 3.99 -6.60 0.68
C GLU A 87 3.28 -5.27 0.92
N LEU A 88 3.62 -4.25 0.14
CA LEU A 88 2.93 -2.97 0.25
C LEU A 88 1.45 -3.12 -0.15
N GLY A 89 1.18 -3.99 -1.10
CA GLY A 89 -0.20 -4.31 -1.45
C GLY A 89 -0.93 -4.93 -0.26
N ASP A 90 -0.26 -5.83 0.47
CA ASP A 90 -0.87 -6.43 1.64
C ASP A 90 -1.11 -5.39 2.75
N VAL A 91 -0.18 -4.46 2.92
CA VAL A 91 -0.39 -3.35 3.86
C VAL A 91 -1.62 -2.55 3.46
N LEU A 92 -1.73 -2.24 2.17
CA LEU A 92 -2.87 -1.47 1.67
C LEU A 92 -4.18 -2.23 1.91
N TRP A 93 -4.15 -3.54 1.72
CA TRP A 93 -5.34 -4.36 1.94
C TRP A 93 -5.82 -4.25 3.38
N TYR A 94 -4.89 -4.31 4.34
CA TYR A 94 -5.27 -4.20 5.74
C TYR A 94 -5.70 -2.78 6.11
N ILE A 95 -5.12 -1.76 5.47
CA ILE A 95 -5.61 -0.39 5.68
C ILE A 95 -7.07 -0.30 5.21
N SER A 96 -7.35 -0.89 4.05
CA SER A 96 -8.71 -0.89 3.52
C SER A 96 -9.67 -1.63 4.45
N ALA A 97 -9.22 -2.76 4.99
CA ALA A 97 -10.05 -3.54 5.92
C ALA A 97 -10.30 -2.76 7.21
N CYS A 98 -9.30 -2.06 7.72
CA CYS A 98 -9.49 -1.21 8.88
C CYS A 98 -10.50 -0.10 8.59
N ALA A 99 -10.42 0.49 7.41
CA ALA A 99 -11.37 1.52 7.02
C ALA A 99 -12.79 0.96 7.02
N ASP A 100 -12.97 -0.24 6.45
CA ASP A 100 -14.28 -0.89 6.45
C ASP A 100 -14.81 -1.06 7.88
N GLU A 101 -13.94 -1.51 8.79
CA GLU A 101 -14.36 -1.75 10.17
C GLU A 101 -14.80 -0.46 10.87
N LEU A 102 -14.22 0.66 10.44
CA LEU A 102 -14.53 1.97 11.03
C LEU A 102 -15.63 2.72 10.28
N GLY A 103 -16.16 2.12 9.21
CA GLY A 103 -17.16 2.80 8.41
C GLY A 103 -16.60 3.97 7.62
N LEU A 104 -15.30 3.93 7.28
CA LEU A 104 -14.64 5.00 6.53
C LEU A 104 -14.31 4.53 5.13
N THR A 105 -14.17 5.48 4.24
CA THR A 105 -13.65 5.17 2.90
C THR A 105 -12.18 5.54 2.86
N LEU A 106 -11.45 4.89 1.95
CA LEU A 106 -10.05 5.26 1.72
C LEU A 106 -9.96 6.69 1.21
N ASP A 107 -10.93 7.15 0.44
CA ASP A 107 -10.97 8.52 -0.03
C ASP A 107 -11.01 9.50 1.14
N GLU A 108 -11.85 9.22 2.13
CA GLU A 108 -11.94 10.09 3.31
C GLU A 108 -10.62 10.16 4.05
N ILE A 109 -9.97 9.02 4.21
CA ILE A 109 -8.69 8.96 4.91
C ILE A 109 -7.64 9.74 4.14
N ALA A 110 -7.58 9.54 2.84
CA ALA A 110 -6.60 10.23 2.01
C ALA A 110 -6.82 11.73 2.01
N GLU A 111 -8.05 12.15 1.87
CA GLU A 111 -8.40 13.57 1.82
C GLU A 111 -8.08 14.25 3.15
N PHE A 112 -8.46 13.62 4.24
CA PHE A 112 -8.14 14.14 5.56
C PHE A 112 -6.62 14.30 5.74
N ASN A 113 -5.88 13.31 5.29
CA ASN A 113 -4.43 13.33 5.43
C ASN A 113 -3.81 14.47 4.62
N VAL A 114 -4.24 14.64 3.38
CA VAL A 114 -3.72 15.70 2.52
C VAL A 114 -4.02 17.07 3.11
N ASN A 115 -5.23 17.26 3.61
CA ASN A 115 -5.63 18.55 4.20
C ASN A 115 -4.85 18.84 5.48
N LYS A 116 -4.64 17.81 6.30
CA LYS A 116 -3.85 17.98 7.51
C LYS A 116 -2.41 18.38 7.18
N LEU A 117 -1.82 17.75 6.17
CA LEU A 117 -0.46 18.05 5.77
C LEU A 117 -0.35 19.46 5.18
N ALA A 118 -1.35 19.87 4.41
CA ALA A 118 -1.35 21.23 3.85
C ALA A 118 -1.35 22.26 4.95
N LYS A 119 -2.17 22.09 5.96
CA LYS A 119 -2.19 22.99 7.10
C LYS A 119 -0.86 23.01 7.85
N ARG A 120 -0.33 21.82 8.12
CA ARG A 120 0.91 21.69 8.89
C ARG A 120 2.06 22.39 8.20
N HIS A 121 2.06 22.42 6.87
CA HIS A 121 3.15 23.03 6.12
C HIS A 121 2.77 24.43 5.59
N GLY A 122 1.70 25.03 6.12
CA GLY A 122 1.33 26.37 5.72
C GLY A 122 0.75 26.48 4.33
N ARG A 123 0.33 25.38 3.75
CA ARG A 123 -0.30 25.39 2.43
C ARG A 123 -1.80 25.24 2.62
N GLU A 124 -2.47 26.36 2.72
CA GLU A 124 -3.91 26.33 2.89
C GLU A 124 -4.57 25.93 1.60
N ALA A 125 -5.53 25.06 1.72
CA ALA A 125 -6.33 24.69 0.55
C ALA A 125 -7.35 25.75 0.26
#